data_26769d1edb1433412bf2c8c88653d00d
#
_entry.id   26769d1edb1433412bf2c8c88653d00d
#
_cell.length_a   1.000
_cell.length_b   1.000
_cell.length_c   1.000
_cell.angle_alpha   90.00
_cell.angle_beta   90.00
_cell.angle_gamma   90.00
#
_symmetry.space_group_name_H-M   'P 1'
#
loop_
_entity.id
_entity.type
_entity.pdbx_description
1 polymer ?
#
loop_
_entity_poly.entity_id
_entity_poly.type
_entity_poly.pdbx_seq_one_letter_code
_entity_poly.pdbx_strand_id
1 'polypeptide(L)'
;MPSSVVPDRVSAVKEPLVRRMREFGTTVFATMTKLAVETGSINLGQGFPDTDGPERMLERAVEAVRSGLNQYPPGPGLPELRQAVAEHRKQWYGLAYDPDGEVLVTVGATEAIAAAILALCEPGDEVVVFEPYYDSYAAAVALAGAVRRAVTLRVDAGRFTFDPAELEAAITPRTRAILVNSPHNPTGTVFTREELECVARICLEHDLIAVTDEVYEHLTFDGVEHVPLATLPGMRERTVMISSAGKTFSVTGWKTGWVCAPAPLAGAVQAVKQFLTFTANAPWQAAVAYALREEMEWVAAQRAALQSKRDRLVTGLTEAGFDVLRPAGTYFVQTDIRPLGFEDGLELARRLPELAGVVAIPTQVFYDHPARGRHFLRFAFCKRDEVIDEAVTRLRRLS
;
A
#
# COMPACT_ATOMS: atom_id res chain seq x y z
N MET A 1 49.61 46.37 -14.09
CA MET A 1 48.20 46.03 -14.21
C MET A 1 47.92 44.94 -13.20
N PRO A 2 47.10 45.18 -12.15
CA PRO A 2 46.79 44.16 -11.19
C PRO A 2 45.68 43.25 -11.76
N SER A 3 45.92 41.93 -11.77
CA SER A 3 44.94 40.90 -12.10
C SER A 3 43.81 40.87 -11.08
N SER A 4 42.61 41.12 -11.55
CA SER A 4 41.39 40.96 -10.76
C SER A 4 41.12 39.48 -10.51
N VAL A 5 41.40 39.02 -9.30
CA VAL A 5 40.94 37.73 -8.82
C VAL A 5 39.43 37.84 -8.58
N VAL A 6 38.64 37.22 -9.44
CA VAL A 6 37.23 37.01 -9.25
C VAL A 6 37.10 35.97 -8.10
N PRO A 7 36.43 36.29 -6.98
CA PRO A 7 36.27 35.29 -5.93
C PRO A 7 35.30 34.21 -6.39
N ASP A 8 35.75 32.99 -6.45
CA ASP A 8 34.95 31.78 -6.65
C ASP A 8 34.05 31.56 -5.42
N ARG A 9 32.96 32.33 -5.32
CA ARG A 9 31.88 32.08 -4.40
C ARG A 9 30.78 31.33 -5.13
N VAL A 10 31.02 30.06 -5.44
CA VAL A 10 29.90 29.12 -5.55
C VAL A 10 29.41 28.89 -4.11
N SER A 11 28.48 29.74 -3.67
CA SER A 11 27.82 29.52 -2.38
C SER A 11 27.12 28.16 -2.46
N ALA A 12 27.51 27.23 -1.59
CA ALA A 12 26.80 25.95 -1.45
C ALA A 12 25.31 26.24 -1.33
N VAL A 13 24.50 25.63 -2.20
CA VAL A 13 23.05 25.73 -2.14
C VAL A 13 22.63 25.28 -0.73
N LYS A 14 21.80 26.10 -0.04
CA LYS A 14 21.21 25.70 1.25
C LYS A 14 20.55 24.34 1.05
N GLU A 15 20.51 23.53 2.12
CA GLU A 15 19.81 22.25 2.15
C GLU A 15 18.49 22.34 1.33
N PRO A 16 18.41 21.67 0.17
CA PRO A 16 17.30 21.91 -0.77
C PRO A 16 16.00 21.29 -0.31
N LEU A 17 16.06 20.24 0.54
CA LEU A 17 14.87 19.53 0.99
C LEU A 17 14.28 20.23 2.22
N VAL A 18 12.97 20.51 2.17
CA VAL A 18 12.25 21.08 3.31
C VAL A 18 12.32 20.17 4.53
N ARG A 19 12.38 20.78 5.74
CA ARG A 19 12.66 20.07 6.99
C ARG A 19 11.78 18.83 7.20
N ARG A 20 10.45 18.96 6.96
CA ARG A 20 9.48 17.88 7.16
C ARG A 20 9.65 16.67 6.24
N MET A 21 10.43 16.81 5.15
CA MET A 21 10.68 15.73 4.18
C MET A 21 12.08 15.12 4.31
N ARG A 22 12.94 15.61 5.19
CA ARG A 22 14.34 15.16 5.29
C ARG A 22 14.50 13.72 5.79
N GLU A 23 13.52 13.20 6.51
CA GLU A 23 13.50 11.79 6.92
C GLU A 23 13.23 10.82 5.74
N PHE A 24 12.65 11.32 4.63
CA PHE A 24 12.30 10.53 3.45
C PHE A 24 13.42 10.63 2.39
N GLY A 25 14.50 9.90 2.61
CA GLY A 25 15.63 9.80 1.66
C GLY A 25 15.44 8.66 0.65
N THR A 26 16.55 8.00 0.31
CA THR A 26 16.51 6.81 -0.57
C THR A 26 15.72 5.70 0.11
N THR A 27 14.70 5.19 -0.58
CA THR A 27 13.85 4.15 -0.03
C THR A 27 14.62 2.84 0.16
N VAL A 28 14.24 2.05 1.16
CA VAL A 28 14.78 0.69 1.36
C VAL A 28 14.60 -0.17 0.11
N PHE A 29 13.50 0.02 -0.62
CA PHE A 29 13.23 -0.71 -1.86
C PHE A 29 14.29 -0.46 -2.93
N ALA A 30 14.72 0.79 -3.12
CA ALA A 30 15.80 1.13 -4.07
C ALA A 30 17.13 0.51 -3.64
N THR A 31 17.47 0.57 -2.35
CA THR A 31 18.68 -0.02 -1.78
C THR A 31 18.71 -1.54 -1.97
N MET A 32 17.62 -2.22 -1.63
CA MET A 32 17.55 -3.68 -1.74
C MET A 32 17.46 -4.16 -3.19
N THR A 33 16.85 -3.37 -4.07
CA THR A 33 16.86 -3.68 -5.52
C THR A 33 18.28 -3.56 -6.11
N LYS A 34 19.00 -2.50 -5.75
CA LYS A 34 20.40 -2.35 -6.15
C LYS A 34 21.24 -3.54 -5.68
N LEU A 35 21.09 -3.93 -4.42
CA LEU A 35 21.77 -5.08 -3.84
C LEU A 35 21.45 -6.38 -4.59
N ALA A 36 20.18 -6.60 -4.96
CA ALA A 36 19.77 -7.78 -5.74
C ALA A 36 20.46 -7.83 -7.11
N VAL A 37 20.55 -6.68 -7.81
CA VAL A 37 21.23 -6.58 -9.12
C VAL A 37 22.72 -6.83 -8.98
N GLU A 38 23.38 -6.19 -7.99
CA GLU A 38 24.83 -6.31 -7.77
C GLU A 38 25.27 -7.73 -7.40
N THR A 39 24.42 -8.48 -6.71
CA THR A 39 24.71 -9.84 -6.23
C THR A 39 24.13 -10.95 -7.11
N GLY A 40 23.33 -10.64 -8.12
CA GLY A 40 22.59 -11.65 -8.91
C GLY A 40 21.58 -12.45 -8.09
N SER A 41 21.09 -11.85 -7.00
CA SER A 41 20.15 -12.49 -6.07
C SER A 41 18.70 -12.39 -6.54
N ILE A 42 17.89 -13.39 -6.16
CA ILE A 42 16.43 -13.34 -6.39
C ILE A 42 15.80 -12.28 -5.50
N ASN A 43 15.11 -11.33 -6.09
CA ASN A 43 14.49 -10.24 -5.34
C ASN A 43 13.06 -10.58 -4.90
N LEU A 44 12.90 -11.07 -3.67
CA LEU A 44 11.61 -11.25 -2.99
C LEU A 44 11.25 -10.04 -2.10
N GLY A 45 12.01 -8.96 -2.16
CA GLY A 45 11.69 -7.71 -1.43
C GLY A 45 10.66 -6.83 -2.14
N GLN A 46 10.62 -6.88 -3.47
CA GLN A 46 9.77 -6.04 -4.30
C GLN A 46 8.33 -6.55 -4.38
N GLY A 47 7.38 -5.69 -3.95
CA GLY A 47 5.95 -5.96 -3.91
C GLY A 47 5.23 -5.61 -5.21
N PHE A 48 5.70 -6.11 -6.35
CA PHE A 48 4.97 -6.07 -7.61
C PHE A 48 5.15 -7.39 -8.38
N PRO A 49 4.08 -7.84 -9.09
CA PRO A 49 4.13 -9.05 -9.91
C PRO A 49 5.17 -8.95 -11.03
N ASP A 50 5.69 -10.09 -11.44
CA ASP A 50 6.51 -10.29 -12.65
C ASP A 50 5.69 -10.99 -13.77
N THR A 51 4.36 -10.91 -13.66
CA THR A 51 3.36 -11.36 -14.62
C THR A 51 2.46 -10.20 -15.00
N ASP A 52 1.91 -10.25 -16.21
CA ASP A 52 0.99 -9.24 -16.71
C ASP A 52 -0.43 -9.43 -16.16
N GLY A 53 -1.26 -8.39 -16.35
CA GLY A 53 -2.69 -8.42 -16.09
C GLY A 53 -3.48 -9.19 -17.17
N PRO A 54 -4.85 -9.16 -17.09
CA PRO A 54 -5.71 -9.83 -18.06
C PRO A 54 -5.43 -9.36 -19.50
N GLU A 55 -5.25 -10.29 -20.42
CA GLU A 55 -4.89 -9.98 -21.82
C GLU A 55 -5.90 -9.03 -22.48
N ARG A 56 -7.18 -9.29 -22.30
CA ARG A 56 -8.24 -8.42 -22.87
C ARG A 56 -8.22 -7.01 -22.29
N MET A 57 -7.89 -6.86 -21.01
CA MET A 57 -7.71 -5.54 -20.40
C MET A 57 -6.54 -4.79 -21.07
N LEU A 58 -5.42 -5.49 -21.35
CA LEU A 58 -4.26 -4.90 -22.05
C LEU A 58 -4.65 -4.49 -23.48
N GLU A 59 -5.38 -5.33 -24.20
CA GLU A 59 -5.90 -5.03 -25.53
C GLU A 59 -6.80 -3.78 -25.52
N ARG A 60 -7.72 -3.65 -24.55
CA ARG A 60 -8.57 -2.47 -24.37
C ARG A 60 -7.77 -1.18 -24.16
N ALA A 61 -6.67 -1.25 -23.46
CA ALA A 61 -5.79 -0.10 -23.30
C ALA A 61 -5.13 0.31 -24.63
N VAL A 62 -4.66 -0.67 -25.43
CA VAL A 62 -4.09 -0.44 -26.76
C VAL A 62 -5.15 0.15 -27.70
N GLU A 63 -6.36 -0.38 -27.69
CA GLU A 63 -7.49 0.15 -28.48
C GLU A 63 -7.79 1.60 -28.09
N ALA A 64 -7.85 1.91 -26.80
CA ALA A 64 -8.10 3.26 -26.31
C ALA A 64 -7.05 4.26 -26.81
N VAL A 65 -5.76 3.88 -26.77
CA VAL A 65 -4.68 4.70 -27.32
C VAL A 65 -4.86 4.93 -28.85
N ARG A 66 -5.15 3.87 -29.59
CA ARG A 66 -5.31 3.92 -31.06
C ARG A 66 -6.55 4.66 -31.51
N SER A 67 -7.64 4.59 -30.75
CA SER A 67 -8.90 5.30 -31.03
C SER A 67 -8.85 6.79 -30.70
N GLY A 68 -7.74 7.28 -30.16
CA GLY A 68 -7.53 8.71 -29.89
C GLY A 68 -7.92 9.17 -28.48
N LEU A 69 -8.12 8.27 -27.53
CA LEU A 69 -8.36 8.62 -26.12
C LEU A 69 -7.06 9.08 -25.44
N ASN A 70 -6.41 10.12 -26.02
CA ASN A 70 -5.08 10.57 -25.62
C ASN A 70 -5.08 12.00 -25.05
N GLN A 71 -6.23 12.63 -24.94
CA GLN A 71 -6.38 13.96 -24.39
C GLN A 71 -6.84 13.90 -22.93
N TYR A 72 -6.83 15.03 -22.26
CA TYR A 72 -7.27 15.13 -20.86
C TYR A 72 -8.70 14.59 -20.67
N PRO A 73 -8.92 13.61 -19.81
CA PRO A 73 -10.25 13.21 -19.40
C PRO A 73 -10.85 14.26 -18.44
N PRO A 74 -12.13 14.17 -18.11
CA PRO A 74 -12.72 14.98 -17.05
C PRO A 74 -11.92 14.88 -15.74
N GLY A 75 -11.85 15.97 -14.97
CA GLY A 75 -11.09 16.04 -13.71
C GLY A 75 -11.37 14.90 -12.73
N PRO A 76 -12.64 14.52 -12.49
CA PRO A 76 -12.97 13.35 -11.64
C PRO A 76 -12.64 11.99 -12.25
N GLY A 77 -12.27 11.93 -13.51
CA GLY A 77 -12.05 10.71 -14.30
C GLY A 77 -13.17 10.43 -15.31
N LEU A 78 -12.93 9.45 -16.18
CA LEU A 78 -13.93 9.04 -17.18
C LEU A 78 -15.21 8.56 -16.50
N PRO A 79 -16.40 9.00 -16.96
CA PRO A 79 -17.67 8.54 -16.41
C PRO A 79 -17.82 7.03 -16.41
N GLU A 80 -17.33 6.36 -17.46
CA GLU A 80 -17.34 4.91 -17.58
C GLU A 80 -16.61 4.20 -16.44
N LEU A 81 -15.42 4.70 -16.03
CA LEU A 81 -14.68 4.11 -14.92
C LEU A 81 -15.34 4.43 -13.58
N ARG A 82 -15.80 5.66 -13.37
CA ARG A 82 -16.50 6.04 -12.12
C ARG A 82 -17.75 5.20 -11.91
N GLN A 83 -18.52 4.95 -12.99
CA GLN A 83 -19.69 4.08 -12.95
C GLN A 83 -19.28 2.61 -12.67
N ALA A 84 -18.25 2.07 -13.34
CA ALA A 84 -17.77 0.71 -13.08
C ALA A 84 -17.28 0.53 -11.63
N VAL A 85 -16.62 1.54 -11.05
CA VAL A 85 -16.23 1.52 -9.63
C VAL A 85 -17.46 1.52 -8.73
N ALA A 86 -18.47 2.37 -8.96
CA ALA A 86 -19.70 2.40 -8.19
C ALA A 86 -20.47 1.08 -8.26
N GLU A 87 -20.58 0.49 -9.45
CA GLU A 87 -21.17 -0.83 -9.67
C GLU A 87 -20.43 -1.92 -8.90
N HIS A 88 -19.10 -1.92 -8.95
CA HIS A 88 -18.23 -2.86 -8.23
C HIS A 88 -18.44 -2.74 -6.71
N ARG A 89 -18.45 -1.52 -6.13
CA ARG A 89 -18.68 -1.31 -4.68
C ARG A 89 -20.05 -1.84 -4.25
N LYS A 90 -21.08 -1.59 -5.06
CA LYS A 90 -22.43 -2.08 -4.78
C LYS A 90 -22.51 -3.60 -4.86
N GLN A 91 -21.92 -4.20 -5.88
CA GLN A 91 -21.98 -5.66 -6.11
C GLN A 91 -21.22 -6.45 -5.01
N TRP A 92 -20.01 -6.00 -4.66
CA TRP A 92 -19.14 -6.75 -3.75
C TRP A 92 -19.40 -6.47 -2.28
N TYR A 93 -19.80 -5.24 -1.94
CA TYR A 93 -19.89 -4.79 -0.54
C TYR A 93 -21.23 -4.18 -0.15
N GLY A 94 -22.18 -4.09 -1.07
CA GLY A 94 -23.47 -3.45 -0.81
C GLY A 94 -23.39 -1.92 -0.65
N LEU A 95 -22.23 -1.31 -0.95
CA LEU A 95 -21.99 0.13 -0.80
C LEU A 95 -22.44 0.87 -2.06
N ALA A 96 -23.47 1.69 -1.95
CA ALA A 96 -23.92 2.56 -3.02
C ALA A 96 -23.18 3.90 -2.98
N TYR A 97 -22.53 4.27 -4.09
CA TYR A 97 -21.91 5.56 -4.33
C TYR A 97 -22.45 6.19 -5.59
N ASP A 98 -22.71 7.50 -5.57
CA ASP A 98 -23.00 8.26 -6.77
C ASP A 98 -21.73 8.43 -7.62
N PRO A 99 -21.68 7.89 -8.85
CA PRO A 99 -20.49 8.01 -9.69
C PRO A 99 -20.15 9.47 -10.04
N ASP A 100 -21.10 10.40 -9.99
CA ASP A 100 -20.87 11.79 -10.39
C ASP A 100 -20.39 12.69 -9.24
N GLY A 101 -20.60 12.32 -8.00
CA GLY A 101 -20.21 13.14 -6.85
C GLY A 101 -19.35 12.43 -5.81
N GLU A 102 -19.34 11.11 -5.78
CA GLU A 102 -18.75 10.32 -4.71
C GLU A 102 -17.61 9.38 -5.17
N VAL A 103 -17.32 9.33 -6.47
CA VAL A 103 -16.22 8.55 -7.05
C VAL A 103 -15.24 9.47 -7.77
N LEU A 104 -13.96 9.41 -7.39
CA LEU A 104 -12.88 10.20 -7.95
C LEU A 104 -11.74 9.27 -8.42
N VAL A 105 -11.35 9.36 -9.68
CA VAL A 105 -10.21 8.62 -10.24
C VAL A 105 -8.90 9.37 -9.95
N THR A 106 -7.88 8.61 -9.54
CA THR A 106 -6.56 9.13 -9.14
C THR A 106 -5.42 8.41 -9.87
N VAL A 107 -4.22 9.01 -9.83
CA VAL A 107 -2.99 8.38 -10.34
C VAL A 107 -2.48 7.38 -9.30
N GLY A 108 -3.24 6.31 -9.13
CA GLY A 108 -3.03 5.24 -8.15
C GLY A 108 -3.40 5.67 -6.72
N ALA A 109 -3.37 4.69 -5.81
CA ALA A 109 -3.70 4.89 -4.40
C ALA A 109 -2.74 5.86 -3.69
N THR A 110 -1.48 5.92 -4.10
CA THR A 110 -0.49 6.84 -3.51
C THR A 110 -0.92 8.30 -3.63
N GLU A 111 -1.41 8.71 -4.82
CA GLU A 111 -1.97 10.05 -5.00
C GLU A 111 -3.25 10.23 -4.20
N ALA A 112 -4.14 9.22 -4.20
CA ALA A 112 -5.40 9.28 -3.46
C ALA A 112 -5.17 9.55 -1.97
N ILE A 113 -4.23 8.82 -1.36
CA ILE A 113 -3.86 8.98 0.05
C ILE A 113 -3.24 10.38 0.30
N ALA A 114 -2.29 10.79 -0.54
CA ALA A 114 -1.67 12.10 -0.40
C ALA A 114 -2.70 13.23 -0.53
N ALA A 115 -3.58 13.15 -1.53
CA ALA A 115 -4.63 14.14 -1.74
C ALA A 115 -5.65 14.16 -0.60
N ALA A 116 -6.01 12.98 -0.06
CA ALA A 116 -6.91 12.87 1.08
C ALA A 116 -6.32 13.52 2.34
N ILE A 117 -5.08 13.19 2.69
CA ILE A 117 -4.42 13.75 3.88
C ILE A 117 -4.21 15.28 3.72
N LEU A 118 -3.75 15.73 2.54
CA LEU A 118 -3.58 17.14 2.25
C LEU A 118 -4.91 17.93 2.28
N ALA A 119 -6.02 17.29 1.93
CA ALA A 119 -7.35 17.93 1.91
C ALA A 119 -8.01 17.96 3.29
N LEU A 120 -7.70 17.02 4.15
CA LEU A 120 -8.46 16.77 5.39
C LEU A 120 -7.71 17.18 6.65
N CYS A 121 -6.39 17.42 6.57
CA CYS A 121 -5.57 17.76 7.73
C CYS A 121 -4.90 19.13 7.56
N GLU A 122 -5.00 19.95 8.60
CA GLU A 122 -4.23 21.18 8.75
C GLU A 122 -2.85 20.91 9.37
N PRO A 123 -1.87 21.82 9.21
CA PRO A 123 -0.61 21.70 9.93
C PRO A 123 -0.79 21.61 11.44
N GLY A 124 -0.27 20.54 12.04
CA GLY A 124 -0.39 20.23 13.47
C GLY A 124 -1.54 19.32 13.85
N ASP A 125 -2.44 19.00 12.92
CA ASP A 125 -3.41 17.92 13.10
C ASP A 125 -2.70 16.56 13.25
N GLU A 126 -3.35 15.61 13.88
CA GLU A 126 -2.81 14.29 14.10
C GLU A 126 -3.55 13.24 13.27
N VAL A 127 -2.77 12.32 12.68
CA VAL A 127 -3.26 11.16 11.94
C VAL A 127 -2.79 9.91 12.64
N VAL A 128 -3.73 9.07 13.08
CA VAL A 128 -3.41 7.76 13.63
C VAL A 128 -3.11 6.79 12.49
N VAL A 129 -2.00 6.04 12.62
CA VAL A 129 -1.55 5.03 11.67
C VAL A 129 -1.19 3.75 12.42
N PHE A 130 -1.31 2.59 11.78
CA PHE A 130 -0.94 1.29 12.38
C PHE A 130 0.44 0.87 11.87
N GLU A 131 1.45 0.92 12.76
CA GLU A 131 2.80 0.46 12.39
C GLU A 131 2.99 -1.05 12.59
N PRO A 132 3.71 -1.77 11.70
CA PRO A 132 4.41 -1.24 10.52
C PRO A 132 3.43 -0.78 9.44
N TYR A 133 3.78 0.22 8.65
CA TYR A 133 2.92 0.74 7.60
C TYR A 133 3.70 1.03 6.31
N TYR A 134 2.99 1.13 5.20
CA TYR A 134 3.57 1.52 3.92
C TYR A 134 4.14 2.96 4.01
N ASP A 135 5.39 3.15 3.63
CA ASP A 135 6.17 4.38 3.82
C ASP A 135 5.53 5.65 3.25
N SER A 136 4.70 5.52 2.21
CA SER A 136 4.00 6.67 1.62
C SER A 136 3.01 7.33 2.58
N TYR A 137 2.50 6.62 3.61
CA TYR A 137 1.60 7.22 4.60
C TYR A 137 2.32 8.28 5.44
N ALA A 138 3.51 7.93 5.91
CA ALA A 138 4.36 8.88 6.65
C ALA A 138 4.68 10.11 5.80
N ALA A 139 5.02 9.92 4.54
CA ALA A 139 5.32 11.00 3.61
C ALA A 139 4.08 11.89 3.36
N ALA A 140 2.89 11.30 3.18
CA ALA A 140 1.65 12.04 2.97
C ALA A 140 1.31 12.92 4.20
N VAL A 141 1.42 12.36 5.41
CA VAL A 141 1.18 13.12 6.66
C VAL A 141 2.20 14.25 6.80
N ALA A 142 3.48 13.99 6.52
CA ALA A 142 4.52 15.03 6.58
C ALA A 142 4.30 16.14 5.54
N LEU A 143 3.85 15.80 4.31
CA LEU A 143 3.53 16.78 3.26
C LEU A 143 2.43 17.74 3.71
N ALA A 144 1.41 17.26 4.42
CA ALA A 144 0.35 18.10 5.01
C ALA A 144 0.82 18.93 6.21
N GLY A 145 2.01 18.67 6.75
CA GLY A 145 2.47 19.27 8.00
C GLY A 145 1.78 18.71 9.24
N ALA A 146 1.05 17.62 9.08
CA ALA A 146 0.39 16.89 10.15
C ALA A 146 1.38 15.99 10.92
N VAL A 147 0.94 15.43 12.03
CA VAL A 147 1.73 14.60 12.94
C VAL A 147 1.20 13.17 12.95
N ARG A 148 2.08 12.18 12.77
CA ARG A 148 1.72 10.77 12.91
C ARG A 148 1.56 10.38 14.38
N ARG A 149 0.55 9.55 14.65
CA ARG A 149 0.36 8.83 15.92
C ARG A 149 0.34 7.34 15.62
N ALA A 150 1.46 6.68 15.85
CA ALA A 150 1.59 5.26 15.54
C ALA A 150 1.00 4.39 16.66
N VAL A 151 0.10 3.47 16.26
CA VAL A 151 -0.39 2.35 17.06
C VAL A 151 0.31 1.09 16.57
N THR A 152 0.95 0.34 17.47
CA THR A 152 1.78 -0.79 17.05
C THR A 152 0.99 -2.06 16.88
N LEU A 153 1.05 -2.65 15.69
CA LEU A 153 0.62 -4.02 15.49
C LEU A 153 1.63 -4.99 16.11
N ARG A 154 1.16 -5.88 16.96
CA ARG A 154 1.95 -6.91 17.63
C ARG A 154 1.50 -8.29 17.20
N VAL A 155 2.39 -9.25 17.25
CA VAL A 155 2.06 -10.65 17.00
C VAL A 155 1.32 -11.20 18.22
N ASP A 156 0.10 -11.63 17.99
CA ASP A 156 -0.72 -12.39 18.94
C ASP A 156 -1.38 -13.55 18.20
N ALA A 157 -1.35 -14.74 18.81
CA ALA A 157 -1.88 -15.97 18.22
C ALA A 157 -1.45 -16.20 16.74
N GLY A 158 -0.20 -15.84 16.38
CA GLY A 158 0.38 -16.05 15.06
C GLY A 158 -0.05 -15.02 13.99
N ARG A 159 -0.72 -13.93 14.37
CA ARG A 159 -1.09 -12.84 13.46
C ARG A 159 -0.74 -11.46 14.05
N PHE A 160 -0.62 -10.46 13.19
CA PHE A 160 -0.50 -9.08 13.66
C PHE A 160 -1.88 -8.51 14.02
N THR A 161 -1.97 -7.88 15.18
CA THR A 161 -3.16 -7.21 15.71
C THR A 161 -2.76 -6.00 16.54
N PHE A 162 -3.68 -5.10 16.84
CA PHE A 162 -3.44 -3.96 17.72
C PHE A 162 -4.15 -4.13 19.08
N ASP A 163 -3.65 -3.44 20.10
CA ASP A 163 -4.32 -3.30 21.38
C ASP A 163 -5.35 -2.16 21.30
N PRO A 164 -6.65 -2.44 21.54
CA PRO A 164 -7.68 -1.40 21.58
C PRO A 164 -7.38 -0.27 22.56
N ALA A 165 -6.74 -0.56 23.69
CA ALA A 165 -6.35 0.47 24.67
C ALA A 165 -5.24 1.38 24.13
N GLU A 166 -4.29 0.84 23.35
CA GLU A 166 -3.25 1.66 22.69
C GLU A 166 -3.88 2.56 21.61
N LEU A 167 -4.85 2.05 20.86
CA LEU A 167 -5.58 2.86 19.87
C LEU A 167 -6.35 4.00 20.55
N GLU A 168 -7.07 3.72 21.62
CA GLU A 168 -7.78 4.75 22.40
C GLU A 168 -6.83 5.81 22.95
N ALA A 169 -5.68 5.40 23.50
CA ALA A 169 -4.66 6.30 24.06
C ALA A 169 -3.96 7.16 22.98
N ALA A 170 -3.99 6.74 21.72
CA ALA A 170 -3.44 7.52 20.61
C ALA A 170 -4.32 8.71 20.18
N ILE A 171 -5.59 8.73 20.60
CA ILE A 171 -6.54 9.78 20.26
C ILE A 171 -6.36 10.99 21.16
N THR A 172 -6.25 12.17 20.53
CA THR A 172 -6.16 13.46 21.23
C THR A 172 -7.15 14.46 20.62
N PRO A 173 -7.35 15.64 21.23
CA PRO A 173 -8.18 16.69 20.63
C PRO A 173 -7.68 17.22 19.27
N ARG A 174 -6.44 16.86 18.86
CA ARG A 174 -5.88 17.20 17.55
C ARG A 174 -6.01 16.08 16.54
N THR A 175 -6.46 14.90 16.96
CA THR A 175 -6.64 13.77 16.03
C THR A 175 -7.74 14.12 15.04
N ARG A 176 -7.41 14.10 13.76
CA ARG A 176 -8.33 14.42 12.65
C ARG A 176 -8.75 13.19 11.88
N ALA A 177 -7.84 12.24 11.71
CA ALA A 177 -8.09 11.05 10.89
C ALA A 177 -7.42 9.80 11.46
N ILE A 178 -7.99 8.64 11.13
CA ILE A 178 -7.36 7.32 11.28
C ILE A 178 -7.14 6.76 9.88
N LEU A 179 -5.89 6.36 9.57
CA LEU A 179 -5.56 5.68 8.33
C LEU A 179 -5.47 4.18 8.57
N VAL A 180 -6.33 3.43 7.90
CA VAL A 180 -6.44 1.97 8.00
C VAL A 180 -6.05 1.34 6.68
N ASN A 181 -5.13 0.37 6.69
CA ASN A 181 -4.83 -0.46 5.53
C ASN A 181 -5.24 -1.91 5.83
N SER A 182 -6.22 -2.43 5.10
CA SER A 182 -6.63 -3.84 5.21
C SER A 182 -7.13 -4.32 3.84
N PRO A 183 -6.64 -5.46 3.36
CA PRO A 183 -5.54 -6.28 3.85
C PRO A 183 -4.23 -5.50 3.96
N HIS A 184 -3.43 -5.79 4.98
CA HIS A 184 -2.39 -4.90 5.47
C HIS A 184 -1.01 -5.16 4.86
N ASN A 185 -0.41 -4.14 4.28
CA ASN A 185 1.01 -4.12 3.89
C ASN A 185 1.81 -3.38 4.98
N PRO A 186 2.81 -4.02 5.63
CA PRO A 186 3.59 -5.17 5.14
C PRO A 186 3.25 -6.52 5.79
N THR A 187 2.29 -6.61 6.70
CA THR A 187 2.12 -7.80 7.56
C THR A 187 1.33 -8.95 6.94
N GLY A 188 0.52 -8.68 5.90
CA GLY A 188 -0.39 -9.67 5.33
C GLY A 188 -1.60 -10.00 6.22
N THR A 189 -1.76 -9.31 7.35
CA THR A 189 -2.96 -9.46 8.19
C THR A 189 -4.19 -8.85 7.50
N VAL A 190 -5.35 -9.42 7.75
CA VAL A 190 -6.64 -8.84 7.40
C VAL A 190 -7.31 -8.47 8.71
N PHE A 191 -7.72 -7.23 8.88
CA PHE A 191 -8.39 -6.82 10.11
C PHE A 191 -9.73 -7.51 10.23
N THR A 192 -10.00 -8.06 11.41
CA THR A 192 -11.28 -8.72 11.69
C THR A 192 -12.40 -7.70 11.79
N ARG A 193 -13.65 -8.18 11.70
CA ARG A 193 -14.81 -7.32 11.89
C ARG A 193 -14.78 -6.64 13.26
N GLU A 194 -14.40 -7.34 14.32
CA GLU A 194 -14.31 -6.81 15.69
C GLU A 194 -13.23 -5.72 15.81
N GLU A 195 -12.08 -5.90 15.16
CA GLU A 195 -11.02 -4.88 15.08
C GLU A 195 -11.51 -3.63 14.36
N LEU A 196 -12.24 -3.81 13.25
CA LEU A 196 -12.83 -2.70 12.48
C LEU A 196 -13.99 -2.03 13.24
N GLU A 197 -14.80 -2.76 13.99
CA GLU A 197 -15.83 -2.21 14.87
C GLU A 197 -15.23 -1.36 16.01
N CYS A 198 -14.06 -1.76 16.53
CA CYS A 198 -13.30 -0.93 17.47
C CYS A 198 -12.85 0.39 16.84
N VAL A 199 -12.28 0.36 15.62
CA VAL A 199 -11.92 1.56 14.88
C VAL A 199 -13.15 2.43 14.59
N ALA A 200 -14.26 1.83 14.15
CA ALA A 200 -15.51 2.54 13.86
C ALA A 200 -16.06 3.25 15.09
N ARG A 201 -16.11 2.57 16.24
CA ARG A 201 -16.54 3.17 17.51
C ARG A 201 -15.72 4.40 17.85
N ILE A 202 -14.39 4.32 17.77
CA ILE A 202 -13.49 5.44 18.05
C ILE A 202 -13.72 6.60 17.07
N CYS A 203 -13.89 6.30 15.79
CA CYS A 203 -14.20 7.33 14.78
C CYS A 203 -15.51 8.05 15.08
N LEU A 204 -16.53 7.33 15.54
CA LEU A 204 -17.84 7.90 15.88
C LEU A 204 -17.80 8.71 17.18
N GLU A 205 -17.13 8.20 18.22
CA GLU A 205 -17.03 8.86 19.54
C GLU A 205 -16.23 10.17 19.48
N HIS A 206 -15.21 10.23 18.62
CA HIS A 206 -14.31 11.37 18.51
C HIS A 206 -14.48 12.21 17.23
N ASP A 207 -15.52 11.96 16.43
CA ASP A 207 -15.81 12.62 15.16
C ASP A 207 -14.63 12.63 14.18
N LEU A 208 -13.98 11.45 14.02
CA LEU A 208 -12.83 11.29 13.16
C LEU A 208 -13.22 10.85 11.75
N ILE A 209 -12.39 11.20 10.78
CA ILE A 209 -12.47 10.70 9.41
C ILE A 209 -11.61 9.43 9.30
N ALA A 210 -12.16 8.39 8.68
CA ALA A 210 -11.38 7.21 8.31
C ALA A 210 -10.88 7.35 6.87
N VAL A 211 -9.57 7.19 6.66
CA VAL A 211 -8.97 7.01 5.34
C VAL A 211 -8.57 5.55 5.23
N THR A 212 -9.20 4.81 4.31
CA THR A 212 -8.94 3.37 4.19
C THR A 212 -8.20 3.07 2.88
N ASP A 213 -7.04 2.41 2.99
CA ASP A 213 -6.31 1.84 1.86
C ASP A 213 -6.70 0.37 1.70
N GLU A 214 -7.53 0.08 0.71
CA GLU A 214 -8.11 -1.22 0.46
C GLU A 214 -7.60 -1.85 -0.86
N VAL A 215 -6.40 -1.47 -1.33
CA VAL A 215 -5.85 -1.92 -2.62
C VAL A 215 -5.72 -3.44 -2.73
N TYR A 216 -5.67 -4.17 -1.63
CA TYR A 216 -5.59 -5.63 -1.58
C TYR A 216 -6.94 -6.31 -1.32
N GLU A 217 -8.06 -5.61 -1.43
CA GLU A 217 -9.41 -6.07 -1.10
C GLU A 217 -9.80 -7.44 -1.69
N HIS A 218 -9.27 -7.78 -2.89
CA HIS A 218 -9.50 -9.06 -3.55
C HIS A 218 -8.42 -10.11 -3.28
N LEU A 219 -7.36 -9.76 -2.55
CA LEU A 219 -6.23 -10.65 -2.27
C LEU A 219 -6.28 -11.11 -0.81
N THR A 220 -7.31 -11.89 -0.49
CA THR A 220 -7.49 -12.59 0.79
C THR A 220 -7.49 -14.09 0.55
N PHE A 221 -7.04 -14.87 1.54
CA PHE A 221 -6.79 -16.30 1.42
C PHE A 221 -7.53 -17.10 2.49
N ASP A 222 -7.62 -18.41 2.29
CA ASP A 222 -8.20 -19.37 3.24
C ASP A 222 -9.67 -19.04 3.62
N GLY A 223 -10.42 -18.40 2.72
CA GLY A 223 -11.80 -18.00 2.96
C GLY A 223 -11.98 -16.77 3.85
N VAL A 224 -10.89 -16.07 4.20
CA VAL A 224 -10.99 -14.80 4.94
C VAL A 224 -11.63 -13.74 4.06
N GLU A 225 -12.66 -13.08 4.57
CA GLU A 225 -13.36 -12.00 3.87
C GLU A 225 -12.74 -10.64 4.18
N HIS A 226 -12.61 -9.80 3.16
CA HIS A 226 -12.34 -8.38 3.34
C HIS A 226 -13.62 -7.65 3.76
N VAL A 227 -13.55 -6.90 4.84
CA VAL A 227 -14.66 -6.06 5.33
C VAL A 227 -14.25 -4.59 5.13
N PRO A 228 -14.85 -3.86 4.17
CA PRO A 228 -14.62 -2.42 4.08
C PRO A 228 -15.17 -1.70 5.31
N LEU A 229 -14.39 -0.82 5.90
CA LEU A 229 -14.79 -0.08 7.09
C LEU A 229 -16.09 0.73 6.85
N ALA A 230 -16.29 1.23 5.63
CA ALA A 230 -17.49 1.96 5.22
C ALA A 230 -18.79 1.13 5.30
N THR A 231 -18.71 -0.21 5.43
CA THR A 231 -19.91 -1.07 5.60
C THR A 231 -20.43 -1.09 7.04
N LEU A 232 -19.63 -0.63 7.99
CA LEU A 232 -20.03 -0.60 9.39
C LEU A 232 -20.97 0.59 9.66
N PRO A 233 -21.93 0.44 10.60
CA PRO A 233 -22.90 1.50 10.90
C PRO A 233 -22.24 2.85 11.19
N GLY A 234 -22.70 3.91 10.51
CA GLY A 234 -22.21 5.29 10.67
C GLY A 234 -20.85 5.57 10.03
N MET A 235 -20.21 4.59 9.39
CA MET A 235 -18.90 4.79 8.79
C MET A 235 -18.95 5.23 7.33
N ARG A 236 -20.04 4.94 6.60
CA ARG A 236 -20.22 5.36 5.20
C ARG A 236 -20.04 6.88 5.02
N GLU A 237 -20.53 7.66 5.97
CA GLU A 237 -20.58 9.12 5.94
C GLU A 237 -19.25 9.78 6.30
N ARG A 238 -18.28 9.03 6.82
CA ARG A 238 -16.98 9.53 7.29
C ARG A 238 -15.77 8.78 6.78
N THR A 239 -15.94 7.88 5.80
CA THR A 239 -14.86 7.10 5.23
C THR A 239 -14.47 7.60 3.85
N VAL A 240 -13.19 7.87 3.65
CA VAL A 240 -12.52 8.03 2.35
C VAL A 240 -11.89 6.69 2.01
N MET A 241 -12.61 5.89 1.23
CA MET A 241 -12.17 4.57 0.79
C MET A 241 -11.32 4.68 -0.47
N ILE A 242 -10.13 4.05 -0.47
CA ILE A 242 -9.16 4.11 -1.56
C ILE A 242 -8.86 2.70 -2.04
N SER A 243 -8.86 2.50 -3.36
CA SER A 243 -8.40 1.26 -3.99
C SER A 243 -7.73 1.54 -5.33
N SER A 244 -7.24 0.49 -6.02
CA SER A 244 -6.55 0.64 -7.29
C SER A 244 -6.53 -0.61 -8.14
N ALA A 245 -6.52 -0.43 -9.46
CA ALA A 245 -6.37 -1.51 -10.44
C ALA A 245 -5.02 -2.23 -10.36
N GLY A 246 -3.98 -1.53 -9.88
CA GLY A 246 -2.61 -2.04 -9.90
C GLY A 246 -2.41 -3.34 -9.12
N LYS A 247 -3.15 -3.52 -8.01
CA LYS A 247 -3.09 -4.73 -7.19
C LYS A 247 -4.11 -5.77 -7.64
N THR A 248 -5.32 -5.33 -7.96
CA THR A 248 -6.40 -6.19 -8.41
C THR A 248 -6.07 -6.91 -9.71
N PHE A 249 -5.49 -6.20 -10.68
CA PHE A 249 -5.23 -6.70 -12.04
C PHE A 249 -3.74 -6.85 -12.39
N SER A 250 -2.83 -6.84 -11.41
CA SER A 250 -1.38 -6.98 -11.64
C SER A 250 -0.77 -5.94 -12.61
N VAL A 251 -1.32 -4.73 -12.65
CA VAL A 251 -0.87 -3.61 -13.51
C VAL A 251 -0.37 -2.43 -12.68
N THR A 252 0.55 -2.68 -11.77
CA THR A 252 1.03 -1.70 -10.79
C THR A 252 1.62 -0.43 -11.42
N GLY A 253 2.21 -0.55 -12.61
CA GLY A 253 2.79 0.56 -13.39
C GLY A 253 1.75 1.48 -14.03
N TRP A 254 0.49 1.06 -14.16
CA TRP A 254 -0.57 1.87 -14.77
C TRP A 254 -1.01 3.04 -13.90
N LYS A 255 -0.80 2.95 -12.62
CA LYS A 255 -1.13 4.03 -11.68
C LYS A 255 -2.57 4.52 -11.81
N THR A 256 -3.53 3.59 -11.89
CA THR A 256 -4.97 3.90 -11.90
C THR A 256 -5.58 3.47 -10.59
N GLY A 257 -6.06 4.42 -9.81
CA GLY A 257 -6.73 4.23 -8.53
C GLY A 257 -7.99 5.07 -8.44
N TRP A 258 -8.69 4.96 -7.34
CA TRP A 258 -9.92 5.71 -7.08
C TRP A 258 -10.15 5.95 -5.60
N VAL A 259 -10.93 6.99 -5.35
CA VAL A 259 -11.52 7.30 -4.04
C VAL A 259 -13.02 7.09 -4.17
N CYS A 260 -13.64 6.46 -3.15
CA CYS A 260 -15.08 6.45 -2.94
C CYS A 260 -15.36 7.06 -1.56
N ALA A 261 -16.11 8.14 -1.52
CA ALA A 261 -16.42 8.86 -0.28
C ALA A 261 -17.72 9.65 -0.43
N PRO A 262 -18.35 10.09 0.67
CA PRO A 262 -19.44 11.06 0.61
C PRO A 262 -19.04 12.28 -0.20
N ALA A 263 -19.98 12.88 -0.92
CA ALA A 263 -19.71 14.00 -1.84
C ALA A 263 -18.89 15.15 -1.22
N PRO A 264 -19.09 15.58 0.05
CA PRO A 264 -18.24 16.64 0.65
C PRO A 264 -16.78 16.20 0.80
N LEU A 265 -16.52 14.95 1.19
CA LEU A 265 -15.15 14.41 1.33
C LEU A 265 -14.50 14.17 -0.04
N ALA A 266 -15.24 13.57 -0.99
CA ALA A 266 -14.76 13.39 -2.36
C ALA A 266 -14.42 14.73 -3.02
N GLY A 267 -15.26 15.75 -2.85
CA GLY A 267 -15.02 17.10 -3.33
C GLY A 267 -13.79 17.77 -2.73
N ALA A 268 -13.54 17.57 -1.43
CA ALA A 268 -12.34 18.08 -0.77
C ALA A 268 -11.07 17.41 -1.34
N VAL A 269 -11.08 16.08 -1.51
CA VAL A 269 -9.96 15.35 -2.11
C VAL A 269 -9.73 15.81 -3.56
N GLN A 270 -10.79 16.00 -4.34
CA GLN A 270 -10.70 16.48 -5.72
C GLN A 270 -10.09 17.89 -5.79
N ALA A 271 -10.45 18.79 -4.86
CA ALA A 271 -9.92 20.14 -4.80
C ALA A 271 -8.39 20.19 -4.66
N VAL A 272 -7.81 19.22 -3.98
CA VAL A 272 -6.35 19.06 -3.86
C VAL A 272 -5.77 18.30 -5.06
N LYS A 273 -6.39 17.18 -5.42
CA LYS A 273 -5.91 16.29 -6.49
C LYS A 273 -5.72 17.03 -7.82
N GLN A 274 -6.63 17.94 -8.18
CA GLN A 274 -6.53 18.70 -9.42
C GLN A 274 -5.25 19.55 -9.55
N PHE A 275 -4.59 19.88 -8.44
CA PHE A 275 -3.33 20.63 -8.43
C PHE A 275 -2.10 19.72 -8.23
N LEU A 276 -2.28 18.42 -8.00
CA LEU A 276 -1.20 17.44 -7.97
C LEU A 276 -0.90 16.89 -9.38
N THR A 277 -1.91 16.36 -10.06
CA THR A 277 -1.75 15.72 -11.36
C THR A 277 -2.76 16.20 -12.41
N PHE A 278 -3.68 17.10 -12.04
CA PHE A 278 -4.79 17.59 -12.85
C PHE A 278 -5.81 16.49 -13.16
N THR A 279 -5.47 15.56 -14.07
CA THR A 279 -6.31 14.41 -14.44
C THR A 279 -5.50 13.11 -14.35
N ALA A 280 -6.19 11.97 -14.37
CA ALA A 280 -5.54 10.67 -14.49
C ALA A 280 -5.44 10.24 -15.97
N ASN A 281 -4.65 9.20 -16.22
CA ASN A 281 -4.36 8.61 -17.53
C ASN A 281 -5.62 8.06 -18.25
N ALA A 282 -6.10 8.70 -19.27
CA ALA A 282 -7.35 8.37 -19.96
C ALA A 282 -7.40 6.95 -20.56
N PRO A 283 -6.39 6.45 -21.33
CA PRO A 283 -6.45 5.14 -21.95
C PRO A 283 -6.62 4.00 -20.95
N TRP A 284 -5.92 4.07 -19.82
CA TRP A 284 -5.97 3.03 -18.78
C TRP A 284 -7.32 3.02 -18.05
N GLN A 285 -7.98 4.17 -17.92
CA GLN A 285 -9.29 4.24 -17.29
C GLN A 285 -10.35 3.42 -18.05
N ALA A 286 -10.37 3.49 -19.38
CA ALA A 286 -11.29 2.71 -20.20
C ALA A 286 -11.03 1.20 -20.04
N ALA A 287 -9.77 0.79 -20.03
CA ALA A 287 -9.39 -0.61 -19.81
C ALA A 287 -9.74 -1.12 -18.40
N VAL A 288 -9.54 -0.28 -17.37
CA VAL A 288 -9.91 -0.63 -15.99
C VAL A 288 -11.41 -0.72 -15.82
N ALA A 289 -12.19 0.17 -16.46
CA ALA A 289 -13.65 0.10 -16.45
C ALA A 289 -14.16 -1.23 -17.04
N TYR A 290 -13.58 -1.66 -18.16
CA TYR A 290 -13.83 -2.98 -18.72
C TYR A 290 -13.48 -4.09 -17.74
N ALA A 291 -12.28 -4.06 -17.19
CA ALA A 291 -11.79 -5.13 -16.32
C ALA A 291 -12.60 -5.30 -15.02
N LEU A 292 -13.08 -4.22 -14.42
CA LEU A 292 -13.95 -4.27 -13.24
C LEU A 292 -15.28 -4.96 -13.52
N ARG A 293 -15.77 -4.93 -14.77
CA ARG A 293 -17.01 -5.58 -15.17
C ARG A 293 -16.81 -7.01 -15.67
N GLU A 294 -15.72 -7.28 -16.38
CA GLU A 294 -15.60 -8.49 -17.21
C GLU A 294 -14.46 -9.42 -16.77
N GLU A 295 -13.51 -8.96 -15.93
CA GLU A 295 -12.30 -9.73 -15.61
C GLU A 295 -12.21 -10.17 -14.13
N MET A 296 -13.32 -10.14 -13.40
CA MET A 296 -13.31 -10.56 -11.98
C MET A 296 -13.12 -12.07 -11.79
N GLU A 297 -13.40 -12.88 -12.80
CA GLU A 297 -13.05 -14.31 -12.81
C GLU A 297 -11.53 -14.50 -12.90
N TRP A 298 -10.84 -13.66 -13.69
CA TRP A 298 -9.37 -13.63 -13.71
C TRP A 298 -8.81 -13.26 -12.34
N VAL A 299 -9.40 -12.29 -11.66
CA VAL A 299 -8.99 -11.90 -10.29
C VAL A 299 -9.15 -13.07 -9.32
N ALA A 300 -10.23 -13.83 -9.42
CA ALA A 300 -10.44 -15.02 -8.57
C ALA A 300 -9.39 -16.11 -8.87
N ALA A 301 -9.06 -16.35 -10.13
CA ALA A 301 -8.02 -17.30 -10.53
C ALA A 301 -6.63 -16.83 -10.05
N GLN A 302 -6.31 -15.55 -10.20
CA GLN A 302 -5.06 -14.96 -9.71
C GLN A 302 -4.92 -15.06 -8.19
N ARG A 303 -6.00 -14.82 -7.44
CA ARG A 303 -6.04 -15.02 -5.98
C ARG A 303 -5.71 -16.46 -5.60
N ALA A 304 -6.31 -17.45 -6.28
CA ALA A 304 -6.04 -18.87 -6.04
C ALA A 304 -4.57 -19.22 -6.36
N ALA A 305 -4.02 -18.70 -7.46
CA ALA A 305 -2.62 -18.89 -7.82
C ALA A 305 -1.68 -18.27 -6.76
N LEU A 306 -1.99 -17.05 -6.29
CA LEU A 306 -1.23 -16.39 -5.23
C LEU A 306 -1.30 -17.16 -3.92
N GLN A 307 -2.43 -17.73 -3.55
CA GLN A 307 -2.56 -18.60 -2.38
C GLN A 307 -1.62 -19.81 -2.48
N SER A 308 -1.55 -20.48 -3.63
CA SER A 308 -0.62 -21.58 -3.86
C SER A 308 0.84 -21.14 -3.73
N LYS A 309 1.20 -19.99 -4.30
CA LYS A 309 2.55 -19.42 -4.18
C LYS A 309 2.90 -19.04 -2.75
N ARG A 310 1.95 -18.47 -2.01
CA ARG A 310 2.08 -18.21 -0.57
C ARG A 310 2.40 -19.49 0.19
N ASP A 311 1.62 -20.54 -0.02
CA ASP A 311 1.77 -21.80 0.71
C ASP A 311 3.13 -22.44 0.44
N ARG A 312 3.59 -22.39 -0.80
CA ARG A 312 4.90 -22.85 -1.22
C ARG A 312 6.04 -22.08 -0.57
N LEU A 313 5.96 -20.73 -0.59
CA LEU A 313 6.97 -19.89 0.03
C LEU A 313 6.98 -20.04 1.56
N VAL A 314 5.81 -20.10 2.20
CA VAL A 314 5.67 -20.35 3.65
C VAL A 314 6.34 -21.66 4.05
N THR A 315 6.05 -22.75 3.32
CA THR A 315 6.70 -24.05 3.57
C THR A 315 8.22 -23.94 3.44
N GLY A 316 8.71 -23.34 2.37
CA GLY A 316 10.14 -23.19 2.14
C GLY A 316 10.87 -22.33 3.18
N LEU A 317 10.25 -21.24 3.63
CA LEU A 317 10.79 -20.40 4.69
C LEU A 317 10.81 -21.13 6.05
N THR A 318 9.77 -21.92 6.35
CA THR A 318 9.73 -22.74 7.57
C THR A 318 10.82 -23.81 7.55
N GLU A 319 11.00 -24.50 6.43
CA GLU A 319 12.08 -25.49 6.24
C GLU A 319 13.49 -24.86 6.32
N ALA A 320 13.61 -23.59 5.94
CA ALA A 320 14.84 -22.81 6.07
C ALA A 320 15.09 -22.28 7.51
N GLY A 321 14.21 -22.59 8.45
CA GLY A 321 14.38 -22.25 9.87
C GLY A 321 13.77 -20.94 10.33
N PHE A 322 13.02 -20.22 9.47
CA PHE A 322 12.29 -19.02 9.89
C PHE A 322 11.04 -19.40 10.69
N ASP A 323 10.68 -18.57 11.66
CA ASP A 323 9.33 -18.59 12.24
C ASP A 323 8.41 -17.71 11.36
N VAL A 324 7.45 -18.36 10.66
CA VAL A 324 6.68 -17.74 9.60
C VAL A 324 5.30 -17.34 10.10
N LEU A 325 4.98 -16.06 9.97
CA LEU A 325 3.64 -15.53 10.21
C LEU A 325 2.82 -15.65 8.91
N ARG A 326 1.95 -16.67 8.86
CA ARG A 326 1.16 -16.99 7.66
C ARG A 326 0.20 -15.84 7.34
N PRO A 327 0.31 -15.18 6.16
CA PRO A 327 -0.55 -14.06 5.83
C PRO A 327 -1.95 -14.53 5.41
N ALA A 328 -2.97 -13.79 5.85
CA ALA A 328 -4.35 -13.97 5.44
C ALA A 328 -4.70 -13.16 4.19
N GLY A 329 -3.87 -12.21 3.80
CA GLY A 329 -4.08 -11.37 2.62
C GLY A 329 -2.80 -10.75 2.07
N THR A 330 -2.93 -9.93 1.05
CA THR A 330 -1.84 -9.29 0.27
C THR A 330 -1.03 -10.31 -0.55
N TYR A 331 0.24 -10.04 -0.81
CA TYR A 331 1.21 -10.99 -1.35
C TYR A 331 2.56 -10.92 -0.61
N PHE A 332 2.48 -10.55 0.67
CA PHE A 332 3.62 -10.48 1.57
C PHE A 332 3.51 -11.50 2.69
N VAL A 333 4.65 -12.04 3.08
CA VAL A 333 4.80 -12.89 4.26
C VAL A 333 5.84 -12.27 5.19
N GLN A 334 5.56 -12.27 6.48
CA GLN A 334 6.47 -11.86 7.54
C GLN A 334 7.11 -13.08 8.18
N THR A 335 8.38 -12.96 8.53
CA THR A 335 9.12 -14.00 9.25
C THR A 335 9.84 -13.40 10.44
N ASP A 336 9.81 -14.10 11.58
CA ASP A 336 10.71 -13.84 12.68
C ASP A 336 12.05 -14.57 12.43
N ILE A 337 13.15 -13.85 12.58
CA ILE A 337 14.51 -14.30 12.25
C ILE A 337 15.26 -14.87 13.47
N ARG A 338 14.71 -14.74 14.68
CA ARG A 338 15.36 -15.18 15.91
C ARG A 338 15.71 -16.67 15.95
N PRO A 339 14.88 -17.58 15.41
CA PRO A 339 15.24 -19.00 15.33
C PRO A 339 16.52 -19.27 14.52
N LEU A 340 16.89 -18.36 13.60
CA LEU A 340 18.14 -18.45 12.82
C LEU A 340 19.35 -17.84 13.56
N GLY A 341 19.18 -17.39 14.80
CA GLY A 341 20.24 -16.77 15.59
C GLY A 341 20.54 -15.32 15.23
N PHE A 342 19.64 -14.64 14.52
CA PHE A 342 19.77 -13.21 14.20
C PHE A 342 18.82 -12.37 15.07
N GLU A 343 19.34 -11.20 15.50
CA GLU A 343 18.59 -10.25 16.32
C GLU A 343 18.18 -8.98 15.56
N ASP A 344 18.71 -8.77 14.35
CA ASP A 344 18.48 -7.55 13.56
C ASP A 344 18.18 -7.89 12.09
N GLY A 345 16.91 -7.60 11.66
CA GLY A 345 16.45 -7.81 10.31
C GLY A 345 17.22 -7.02 9.26
N LEU A 346 17.71 -5.82 9.60
CA LEU A 346 18.52 -5.02 8.68
C LEU A 346 19.90 -5.68 8.45
N GLU A 347 20.49 -6.24 9.50
CA GLU A 347 21.72 -7.01 9.39
C GLU A 347 21.52 -8.25 8.50
N LEU A 348 20.51 -9.06 8.81
CA LEU A 348 20.22 -10.25 8.02
C LEU A 348 19.87 -9.91 6.57
N ALA A 349 19.03 -8.89 6.33
CA ALA A 349 18.66 -8.48 4.97
C ALA A 349 19.86 -8.12 4.09
N ARG A 350 20.91 -7.54 4.68
CA ARG A 350 22.17 -7.22 3.97
C ARG A 350 23.02 -8.44 3.67
N ARG A 351 22.97 -9.46 4.54
CA ARG A 351 23.75 -10.70 4.43
C ARG A 351 23.05 -11.80 3.64
N LEU A 352 21.70 -11.73 3.56
CA LEU A 352 20.89 -12.77 2.92
C LEU A 352 21.27 -13.03 1.44
N PRO A 353 21.64 -12.04 0.63
CA PRO A 353 22.19 -12.26 -0.71
C PRO A 353 23.41 -13.15 -0.74
N GLU A 354 24.34 -12.97 0.18
CA GLU A 354 25.56 -13.79 0.28
C GLU A 354 25.25 -15.18 0.84
N LEU A 355 24.41 -15.26 1.87
CA LEU A 355 24.07 -16.49 2.58
C LEU A 355 23.19 -17.42 1.74
N ALA A 356 22.20 -16.87 1.03
CA ALA A 356 21.18 -17.64 0.33
C ALA A 356 20.88 -17.14 -1.11
N GLY A 357 21.51 -16.08 -1.59
CA GLY A 357 21.23 -15.54 -2.94
C GLY A 357 19.79 -15.03 -3.10
N VAL A 358 19.19 -14.51 -2.03
CA VAL A 358 17.82 -13.98 -1.99
C VAL A 358 17.83 -12.62 -1.31
N VAL A 359 16.96 -11.70 -1.74
CA VAL A 359 16.75 -10.39 -1.12
C VAL A 359 15.36 -10.31 -0.50
N ALA A 360 15.29 -9.83 0.73
CA ALA A 360 14.06 -9.54 1.49
C ALA A 360 14.09 -8.09 2.01
N ILE A 361 12.99 -7.60 2.56
CA ILE A 361 12.92 -6.26 3.16
C ILE A 361 12.93 -6.36 4.69
N PRO A 362 13.84 -5.64 5.39
CA PRO A 362 13.80 -5.57 6.85
C PRO A 362 12.57 -4.78 7.29
N THR A 363 11.69 -5.40 8.06
CA THR A 363 10.37 -4.82 8.39
C THR A 363 10.47 -3.61 9.32
N GLN A 364 11.55 -3.50 10.09
CA GLN A 364 11.80 -2.37 11.01
C GLN A 364 11.78 -0.99 10.33
N VAL A 365 12.02 -0.93 9.01
CA VAL A 365 11.99 0.33 8.24
C VAL A 365 10.59 0.90 8.04
N PHE A 366 9.56 0.12 8.36
CA PHE A 366 8.14 0.52 8.27
C PHE A 366 7.55 0.94 9.62
N TYR A 367 8.41 1.14 10.64
CA TYR A 367 8.00 1.54 11.98
C TYR A 367 8.50 2.94 12.33
N ASP A 368 7.68 3.72 12.99
CA ASP A 368 8.14 4.91 13.74
C ASP A 368 9.01 4.50 14.96
N HIS A 369 8.75 3.28 15.47
CA HIS A 369 9.51 2.66 16.56
C HIS A 369 10.29 1.42 16.04
N PRO A 370 11.43 1.57 15.32
CA PRO A 370 12.11 0.48 14.61
C PRO A 370 12.46 -0.74 15.47
N ALA A 371 12.69 -0.53 16.77
CA ALA A 371 12.98 -1.60 17.71
C ALA A 371 11.85 -2.65 17.80
N ARG A 372 10.61 -2.26 17.55
CA ARG A 372 9.42 -3.14 17.58
C ARG A 372 9.34 -4.08 16.37
N GLY A 373 9.92 -3.68 15.24
CA GLY A 373 9.99 -4.47 14.00
C GLY A 373 11.34 -5.15 13.74
N ARG A 374 12.28 -5.05 14.70
CA ARG A 374 13.68 -5.42 14.52
C ARG A 374 13.90 -6.88 14.13
N HIS A 375 13.01 -7.77 14.57
CA HIS A 375 13.14 -9.22 14.37
C HIS A 375 12.45 -9.73 13.11
N PHE A 376 11.88 -8.86 12.27
CA PHE A 376 11.06 -9.29 11.15
C PHE A 376 11.70 -8.99 9.80
N LEU A 377 11.53 -9.94 8.87
CA LEU A 377 11.77 -9.77 7.44
C LEU A 377 10.48 -9.99 6.65
N ARG A 378 10.27 -9.17 5.62
CA ARG A 378 9.18 -9.32 4.68
C ARG A 378 9.66 -9.90 3.36
N PHE A 379 8.98 -10.96 2.90
CA PHE A 379 9.14 -11.56 1.57
C PHE A 379 7.87 -11.36 0.75
N ALA A 380 8.01 -11.23 -0.58
CA ALA A 380 6.90 -11.13 -1.52
C ALA A 380 6.79 -12.41 -2.36
N PHE A 381 5.56 -12.94 -2.47
CA PHE A 381 5.29 -14.15 -3.27
C PHE A 381 4.54 -13.88 -4.58
N CYS A 382 4.44 -12.63 -5.00
CA CYS A 382 3.84 -12.24 -6.30
C CYS A 382 4.81 -12.41 -7.46
N LYS A 383 5.51 -13.54 -7.50
CA LYS A 383 6.50 -13.89 -8.54
C LYS A 383 6.03 -15.12 -9.31
N ARG A 384 6.67 -15.38 -10.46
CA ARG A 384 6.42 -16.59 -11.23
C ARG A 384 6.81 -17.83 -10.41
N ASP A 385 6.20 -18.97 -10.71
CA ASP A 385 6.37 -20.21 -9.94
C ASP A 385 7.82 -20.66 -9.88
N GLU A 386 8.54 -20.61 -11.00
CA GLU A 386 9.94 -20.98 -11.07
C GLU A 386 10.84 -20.05 -10.22
N VAL A 387 10.47 -18.77 -10.06
CA VAL A 387 11.22 -17.84 -9.21
C VAL A 387 11.02 -18.17 -7.73
N ILE A 388 9.79 -18.54 -7.33
CA ILE A 388 9.50 -18.98 -5.96
C ILE A 388 10.23 -20.29 -5.65
N ASP A 389 10.19 -21.28 -6.56
CA ASP A 389 10.83 -22.59 -6.37
C ASP A 389 12.36 -22.47 -6.23
N GLU A 390 12.97 -21.65 -7.07
CA GLU A 390 14.40 -21.37 -6.98
C GLU A 390 14.76 -20.62 -5.68
N ALA A 391 13.94 -19.65 -5.28
CA ALA A 391 14.16 -18.91 -4.03
C ALA A 391 14.08 -19.85 -2.82
N VAL A 392 13.06 -20.72 -2.76
CA VAL A 392 12.92 -21.74 -1.71
C VAL A 392 14.13 -22.67 -1.67
N THR A 393 14.59 -23.13 -2.85
CA THR A 393 15.78 -23.99 -2.96
C THR A 393 17.03 -23.32 -2.40
N ARG A 394 17.18 -22.03 -2.68
CA ARG A 394 18.33 -21.24 -2.16
C ARG A 394 18.23 -20.99 -0.66
N LEU A 395 17.03 -20.66 -0.15
CA LEU A 395 16.80 -20.36 1.28
C LEU A 395 17.11 -21.59 2.17
N ARG A 396 16.91 -22.81 1.69
CA ARG A 396 17.28 -24.06 2.42
C ARG A 396 18.76 -24.16 2.76
N ARG A 397 19.64 -23.31 2.20
CA ARG A 397 21.07 -23.24 2.56
C ARG A 397 21.31 -22.60 3.93
N LEU A 398 20.27 -21.99 4.52
CA LEU A 398 20.37 -21.36 5.84
C LEU A 398 20.21 -22.34 6.99
N SER A 399 19.57 -23.51 6.74
CA SER A 399 19.35 -24.61 7.71
C SER A 399 20.54 -25.55 7.84
#